data_8e7c01465b5fc301e670215a4ea245e5
#
_entry.id   8e7c01465b5fc301e670215a4ea245e5
#
_cell.length_a   1.000
_cell.length_b   1.000
_cell.length_c   1.000
_cell.angle_alpha   90.00
_cell.angle_beta   90.00
_cell.angle_gamma   90.00
#
_symmetry.space_group_name_H-M   'P 1'
#
loop_
_entity.id
_entity.type
_entity.pdbx_description
1 polymer ?
#
loop_
_entity_poly.entity_id
_entity_poly.type
_entity_poly.pdbx_seq_one_letter_code
_entity_poly.pdbx_strand_id
1 'polypeptide(L)'
;MLSAKAIENIKKAIGKYPRKRFAAMDALRIAQEEQGYLTEEALRQIADVLEMPKVQLNSVAAFYTMYNKKPVGRYHIQVCTNVSCSLLGAEHIVEFLSKKLGIKKGETTHDKKFTISEVECLGSCGTAPMMQINDGYYEDLTEQRIEEILKGLK
;
A
#
# COMPACT_ATOMS: atom_id res chain seq x y z
N MET A 1 19.42 -0.36 -2.74
CA MET A 1 19.63 -1.54 -3.65
C MET A 1 18.92 -2.73 -3.07
N LEU A 2 18.33 -3.57 -3.93
CA LEU A 2 17.72 -4.84 -3.53
C LEU A 2 18.80 -5.85 -3.12
N SER A 3 18.48 -6.69 -2.14
CA SER A 3 19.36 -7.79 -1.73
C SER A 3 19.48 -8.86 -2.81
N ALA A 4 20.54 -9.66 -2.72
CA ALA A 4 20.71 -10.83 -3.61
C ALA A 4 19.53 -11.81 -3.50
N LYS A 5 18.95 -11.95 -2.30
CA LYS A 5 17.77 -12.78 -2.04
C LYS A 5 16.52 -12.26 -2.76
N ALA A 6 16.27 -10.94 -2.72
CA ALA A 6 15.15 -10.34 -3.44
C ALA A 6 15.29 -10.53 -4.96
N ILE A 7 16.49 -10.32 -5.49
CA ILE A 7 16.77 -10.56 -6.93
C ILE A 7 16.55 -12.04 -7.30
N GLU A 8 16.95 -12.96 -6.46
CA GLU A 8 16.70 -14.40 -6.68
C GLU A 8 15.20 -14.71 -6.67
N ASN A 9 14.45 -14.14 -5.73
CA ASN A 9 12.99 -14.30 -5.66
C ASN A 9 12.30 -13.73 -6.91
N ILE A 10 12.75 -12.58 -7.41
CA ILE A 10 12.26 -12.00 -8.66
C ILE A 10 12.54 -12.94 -9.83
N LYS A 11 13.74 -13.50 -9.92
CA LYS A 11 14.08 -14.49 -10.98
C LYS A 11 13.21 -15.74 -10.90
N LYS A 12 12.90 -16.24 -9.69
CA LYS A 12 11.96 -17.34 -9.50
C LYS A 12 10.53 -16.97 -9.95
N ALA A 13 10.09 -15.76 -9.65
CA ALA A 13 8.79 -15.26 -10.09
C ALA A 13 8.70 -15.20 -11.63
N ILE A 14 9.75 -14.76 -12.31
CA ILE A 14 9.82 -14.74 -13.79
C ILE A 14 9.52 -16.11 -14.38
N GLY A 15 10.02 -17.20 -13.77
CA GLY A 15 9.81 -18.56 -14.25
C GLY A 15 8.34 -19.01 -14.30
N LYS A 16 7.42 -18.29 -13.66
CA LYS A 16 5.97 -18.57 -13.69
C LYS A 16 5.27 -17.99 -14.93
N TYR A 17 5.94 -17.16 -15.70
CA TYR A 17 5.34 -16.39 -16.78
C TYR A 17 5.99 -16.68 -18.13
N PRO A 18 5.25 -16.63 -19.24
CA PRO A 18 5.79 -16.88 -20.59
C PRO A 18 6.74 -15.76 -21.07
N ARG A 19 6.69 -14.57 -20.49
CA ARG A 19 7.58 -13.44 -20.79
C ARG A 19 7.99 -12.75 -19.50
N LYS A 20 9.25 -12.36 -19.37
CA LYS A 20 9.83 -11.73 -18.17
C LYS A 20 9.01 -10.52 -17.68
N ARG A 21 8.58 -9.65 -18.58
CA ARG A 21 7.82 -8.44 -18.26
C ARG A 21 6.49 -8.70 -17.53
N PHE A 22 5.90 -9.89 -17.68
CA PHE A 22 4.65 -10.23 -17.00
C PHE A 22 4.83 -10.46 -15.49
N ALA A 23 6.07 -10.66 -15.04
CA ALA A 23 6.40 -10.72 -13.62
C ALA A 23 6.57 -9.32 -12.97
N ALA A 24 6.25 -8.22 -13.67
CA ALA A 24 6.48 -6.86 -13.16
C ALA A 24 5.79 -6.62 -11.80
N MET A 25 4.54 -7.04 -11.66
CA MET A 25 3.80 -6.86 -10.40
C MET A 25 4.40 -7.68 -9.25
N ASP A 26 4.76 -8.94 -9.48
CA ASP A 26 5.44 -9.75 -8.48
C ASP A 26 6.79 -9.15 -8.08
N ALA A 27 7.56 -8.66 -9.05
CA ALA A 27 8.86 -8.05 -8.79
C ALA A 27 8.74 -6.76 -7.97
N LEU A 28 7.75 -5.91 -8.27
CA LEU A 28 7.45 -4.70 -7.50
C LEU A 28 7.03 -5.05 -6.07
N ARG A 29 6.18 -6.07 -5.89
CA ARG A 29 5.76 -6.53 -4.57
C ARG A 29 6.92 -7.04 -3.74
N ILE A 30 7.78 -7.90 -4.30
CA ILE A 30 8.98 -8.42 -3.62
C ILE A 30 9.91 -7.28 -3.18
N ALA A 31 10.10 -6.27 -4.03
CA ALA A 31 10.92 -5.12 -3.70
C ALA A 31 10.30 -4.26 -2.59
N GLN A 32 8.99 -4.04 -2.62
CA GLN A 32 8.28 -3.29 -1.60
C GLN A 32 8.26 -4.02 -0.25
N GLU A 33 8.09 -5.34 -0.23
CA GLU A 33 8.18 -6.17 0.98
C GLU A 33 9.55 -6.06 1.66
N GLU A 34 10.64 -5.93 0.87
CA GLU A 34 11.99 -5.77 1.41
C GLU A 34 12.26 -4.35 1.92
N GLN A 35 11.80 -3.31 1.21
CA GLN A 35 12.21 -1.93 1.45
C GLN A 35 11.11 -1.06 2.07
N GLY A 36 9.87 -1.57 2.18
CA GLY A 36 8.69 -0.83 2.63
C GLY A 36 8.09 0.09 1.56
N TYR A 37 8.87 0.50 0.56
CA TYR A 37 8.46 1.32 -0.57
C TYR A 37 9.40 1.13 -1.76
N LEU A 38 8.97 1.56 -2.95
CA LEU A 38 9.74 1.42 -4.19
C LEU A 38 10.68 2.61 -4.38
N THR A 39 11.98 2.36 -4.22
CA THR A 39 13.02 3.35 -4.52
C THR A 39 13.33 3.40 -6.02
N GLU A 40 13.83 4.54 -6.50
CA GLU A 40 14.28 4.69 -7.90
C GLU A 40 15.33 3.65 -8.29
N GLU A 41 16.21 3.31 -7.34
CA GLU A 41 17.25 2.31 -7.55
C GLU A 41 16.66 0.89 -7.64
N ALA A 42 15.67 0.55 -6.80
CA ALA A 42 14.97 -0.73 -6.88
C ALA A 42 14.24 -0.87 -8.22
N LEU A 43 13.55 0.20 -8.67
CA LEU A 43 12.86 0.21 -9.96
C LEU A 43 13.85 0.01 -11.14
N ARG A 44 15.07 0.57 -11.07
CA ARG A 44 16.10 0.34 -12.06
C ARG A 44 16.53 -1.12 -12.10
N GLN A 45 16.88 -1.69 -10.93
CA GLN A 45 17.31 -3.08 -10.83
C GLN A 45 16.23 -4.07 -11.29
N ILE A 46 14.96 -3.81 -10.96
CA ILE A 46 13.84 -4.65 -11.44
C ILE A 46 13.71 -4.56 -12.96
N ALA A 47 13.78 -3.35 -13.53
CA ALA A 47 13.69 -3.15 -14.97
C ALA A 47 14.78 -3.90 -15.73
N ASP A 48 16.02 -3.87 -15.22
CA ASP A 48 17.16 -4.60 -15.78
C ASP A 48 16.94 -6.13 -15.73
N VAL A 49 16.47 -6.66 -14.58
CA VAL A 49 16.19 -8.11 -14.42
C VAL A 49 15.05 -8.58 -15.33
N LEU A 50 14.02 -7.74 -15.52
CA LEU A 50 12.87 -8.03 -16.37
C LEU A 50 13.12 -7.77 -17.86
N GLU A 51 14.28 -7.18 -18.19
CA GLU A 51 14.63 -6.77 -19.58
C GLU A 51 13.56 -5.86 -20.19
N MET A 52 13.07 -4.89 -19.41
CA MET A 52 12.03 -3.95 -19.83
C MET A 52 12.44 -2.51 -19.59
N PRO A 53 11.93 -1.54 -20.40
CA PRO A 53 12.21 -0.14 -20.16
C PRO A 53 11.69 0.30 -18.77
N LYS A 54 12.55 1.01 -18.01
CA LYS A 54 12.18 1.52 -16.66
C LYS A 54 10.90 2.35 -16.67
N VAL A 55 10.66 3.12 -17.76
CA VAL A 55 9.44 3.93 -17.89
C VAL A 55 8.17 3.08 -17.87
N GLN A 56 8.18 1.89 -18.47
CA GLN A 56 7.04 0.97 -18.44
C GLN A 56 6.83 0.40 -17.05
N LEU A 57 7.90 0.03 -16.34
CA LEU A 57 7.80 -0.42 -14.96
C LEU A 57 7.28 0.69 -14.03
N ASN A 58 7.76 1.92 -14.21
CA ASN A 58 7.26 3.08 -13.47
C ASN A 58 5.77 3.33 -13.73
N SER A 59 5.29 3.11 -14.97
CA SER A 59 3.86 3.24 -15.28
C SER A 59 3.03 2.22 -14.50
N VAL A 60 3.49 0.98 -14.37
CA VAL A 60 2.83 -0.05 -13.53
C VAL A 60 2.83 0.38 -12.06
N ALA A 61 3.98 0.77 -11.53
CA ALA A 61 4.09 1.21 -10.12
C ALA A 61 3.28 2.47 -9.83
N ALA A 62 3.05 3.35 -10.81
CA ALA A 62 2.26 4.56 -10.66
C ALA A 62 0.75 4.29 -10.76
N PHE A 63 0.35 3.35 -11.60
CA PHE A 63 -1.05 3.01 -11.83
C PHE A 63 -1.67 2.27 -10.63
N TYR A 64 -0.96 1.31 -10.06
CA TYR A 64 -1.48 0.51 -8.95
C TYR A 64 -1.19 1.18 -7.60
N THR A 65 -2.24 1.60 -6.90
CA THR A 65 -2.17 2.34 -5.63
C THR A 65 -1.56 1.56 -4.47
N MET A 66 -1.48 0.22 -4.58
CA MET A 66 -0.82 -0.63 -3.57
C MET A 66 0.70 -0.48 -3.52
N TYR A 67 1.30 0.15 -4.54
CA TYR A 67 2.73 0.39 -4.55
C TYR A 67 3.08 1.74 -3.93
N ASN A 68 3.81 1.70 -2.84
CA ASN A 68 4.28 2.86 -2.11
C ASN A 68 5.48 3.49 -2.82
N LYS A 69 5.36 4.72 -3.31
CA LYS A 69 6.43 5.49 -3.96
C LYS A 69 7.20 6.39 -3.00
N LYS A 70 6.77 6.43 -1.75
CA LYS A 70 7.38 7.16 -0.63
C LYS A 70 7.37 6.28 0.61
N PRO A 71 8.26 6.54 1.57
CA PRO A 71 8.21 5.84 2.84
C PRO A 71 6.84 5.98 3.50
N VAL A 72 6.30 4.88 3.98
CA VAL A 72 5.08 4.82 4.80
C VAL A 72 5.43 4.40 6.23
N GLY A 73 4.54 4.67 7.17
CA GLY A 73 4.67 4.22 8.53
C GLY A 73 4.55 2.69 8.64
N ARG A 74 4.92 2.16 9.81
CA ARG A 74 4.78 0.73 10.13
C ARG A 74 3.36 0.21 9.87
N TYR A 75 2.36 1.05 10.12
CA TYR A 75 0.94 0.80 9.87
C TYR A 75 0.43 1.77 8.82
N HIS A 76 0.27 1.31 7.60
CA HIS A 76 -0.33 2.08 6.53
C HIS A 76 -1.84 1.89 6.55
N ILE A 77 -2.54 2.91 7.03
CA ILE A 77 -4.01 2.95 7.12
C ILE A 77 -4.55 3.49 5.79
N GLN A 78 -5.27 2.68 5.06
CA GLN A 78 -5.89 3.01 3.77
C GLN A 78 -7.40 2.98 3.92
N VAL A 79 -8.05 4.13 3.93
CA VAL A 79 -9.51 4.26 4.07
C VAL A 79 -10.14 4.23 2.69
N CYS A 80 -11.11 3.33 2.49
CA CYS A 80 -11.91 3.30 1.28
C CYS A 80 -12.87 4.50 1.25
N THR A 81 -12.78 5.30 0.18
CA THR A 81 -13.63 6.49 -0.02
C THR A 81 -14.51 6.39 -1.27
N ASN A 82 -14.77 5.16 -1.76
CA ASN A 82 -15.69 4.94 -2.87
C ASN A 82 -17.13 5.07 -2.41
N VAL A 83 -18.06 5.11 -3.36
CA VAL A 83 -19.44 5.52 -3.18
C VAL A 83 -20.16 4.92 -1.97
N SER A 84 -20.08 3.60 -1.75
CA SER A 84 -20.72 2.94 -0.60
C SER A 84 -20.13 3.39 0.74
N CYS A 85 -18.81 3.45 0.83
CA CYS A 85 -18.11 3.92 2.02
C CYS A 85 -18.34 5.41 2.28
N SER A 86 -18.34 6.23 1.22
CA SER A 86 -18.63 7.66 1.30
C SER A 86 -20.04 7.91 1.84
N LEU A 87 -21.05 7.22 1.31
CA LEU A 87 -22.44 7.33 1.79
C LEU A 87 -22.60 6.89 3.24
N LEU A 88 -21.74 6.01 3.74
CA LEU A 88 -21.74 5.53 5.12
C LEU A 88 -20.71 6.23 6.02
N GLY A 89 -20.16 7.37 5.58
CA GLY A 89 -19.37 8.29 6.40
C GLY A 89 -17.86 8.06 6.36
N ALA A 90 -17.31 7.56 5.25
CA ALA A 90 -15.85 7.37 5.11
C ALA A 90 -15.05 8.66 5.31
N GLU A 91 -15.57 9.81 4.86
CA GLU A 91 -14.93 11.12 5.06
C GLU A 91 -14.81 11.45 6.55
N HIS A 92 -15.85 11.17 7.33
CA HIS A 92 -15.82 11.34 8.78
C HIS A 92 -14.75 10.44 9.42
N ILE A 93 -14.61 9.18 8.95
CA ILE A 93 -13.55 8.26 9.41
C ILE A 93 -12.15 8.83 9.12
N VAL A 94 -11.94 9.39 7.93
CA VAL A 94 -10.66 10.03 7.56
C VAL A 94 -10.36 11.23 8.46
N GLU A 95 -11.35 12.08 8.71
CA GLU A 95 -11.19 13.23 9.61
C GLU A 95 -10.92 12.81 11.05
N PHE A 96 -11.63 11.81 11.55
CA PHE A 96 -11.43 11.27 12.89
C PHE A 96 -10.00 10.71 13.06
N LEU A 97 -9.53 9.87 12.12
CA LEU A 97 -8.18 9.36 12.10
C LEU A 97 -7.14 10.48 12.05
N SER A 98 -7.36 11.48 11.20
CA SER A 98 -6.45 12.62 11.06
C SER A 98 -6.31 13.41 12.36
N LYS A 99 -7.43 13.69 13.04
CA LYS A 99 -7.42 14.36 14.36
C LYS A 99 -6.74 13.49 15.42
N LYS A 100 -7.06 12.20 15.44
CA LYS A 100 -6.52 11.26 16.45
C LYS A 100 -5.02 11.06 16.35
N LEU A 101 -4.47 11.00 15.13
CA LEU A 101 -3.07 10.75 14.84
C LEU A 101 -2.26 12.04 14.65
N GLY A 102 -2.92 13.20 14.58
CA GLY A 102 -2.27 14.50 14.40
C GLY A 102 -1.60 14.68 13.03
N ILE A 103 -2.09 14.00 12.00
CA ILE A 103 -1.57 14.04 10.63
C ILE A 103 -2.69 14.19 9.63
N LYS A 104 -2.39 14.74 8.45
CA LYS A 104 -3.32 14.81 7.33
C LYS A 104 -3.24 13.55 6.47
N LYS A 105 -4.24 13.36 5.60
CA LYS A 105 -4.18 12.33 4.56
C LYS A 105 -2.91 12.48 3.70
N GLY A 106 -2.27 11.37 3.41
CA GLY A 106 -1.00 11.31 2.69
C GLY A 106 0.24 11.55 3.55
N GLU A 107 0.08 11.85 4.84
CA GLU A 107 1.18 12.09 5.76
C GLU A 107 1.46 10.88 6.66
N THR A 108 2.67 10.87 7.20
CA THR A 108 3.15 9.87 8.17
C THR A 108 3.44 10.54 9.50
N THR A 109 3.08 9.90 10.62
CA THR A 109 3.39 10.39 11.96
C THR A 109 4.90 10.53 12.16
N HIS A 110 5.31 11.47 13.02
CA HIS A 110 6.72 11.76 13.26
C HIS A 110 7.52 10.54 13.77
N ASP A 111 6.88 9.69 14.55
CA ASP A 111 7.42 8.40 15.03
C ASP A 111 7.46 7.31 13.96
N LYS A 112 7.01 7.62 12.73
CA LYS A 112 6.91 6.69 11.59
C LYS A 112 6.03 5.47 11.86
N LYS A 113 5.11 5.58 12.82
CA LYS A 113 4.22 4.47 13.17
C LYS A 113 3.03 4.37 12.22
N PHE A 114 2.39 5.48 11.89
CA PHE A 114 1.17 5.49 11.09
C PHE A 114 1.30 6.35 9.84
N THR A 115 0.70 5.91 8.75
CA THR A 115 0.41 6.70 7.54
C THR A 115 -1.07 6.58 7.23
N ILE A 116 -1.73 7.69 6.89
CA ILE A 116 -3.14 7.68 6.44
C ILE A 116 -3.16 7.94 4.94
N SER A 117 -3.89 7.11 4.20
CA SER A 117 -4.19 7.32 2.79
C SER A 117 -5.67 7.06 2.50
N GLU A 118 -6.21 7.75 1.51
CA GLU A 118 -7.49 7.41 0.90
C GLU A 118 -7.25 6.50 -0.29
N VAL A 119 -8.11 5.52 -0.48
CA VAL A 119 -8.09 4.62 -1.64
C VAL A 119 -9.48 4.54 -2.26
N GLU A 120 -9.53 4.35 -3.58
CA GLU A 120 -10.80 4.38 -4.33
C GLU A 120 -11.73 3.23 -3.93
N CYS A 121 -11.24 1.99 -3.86
CA CYS A 121 -12.11 0.87 -3.52
C CYS A 121 -11.29 -0.30 -2.96
N LEU A 122 -11.78 -0.88 -1.86
CA LEU A 122 -11.22 -2.10 -1.25
C LEU A 122 -12.13 -3.33 -1.41
N GLY A 123 -13.27 -3.17 -2.10
CA GLY A 123 -14.14 -4.30 -2.49
C GLY A 123 -15.05 -4.85 -1.38
N SER A 124 -15.14 -4.22 -0.19
CA SER A 124 -15.95 -4.70 0.94
C SER A 124 -17.19 -3.81 1.18
N CYS A 125 -17.98 -3.60 0.12
CA CYS A 125 -19.10 -2.66 0.14
C CYS A 125 -20.24 -3.06 1.11
N GLY A 126 -20.41 -4.36 1.38
CA GLY A 126 -21.43 -4.89 2.27
C GLY A 126 -21.17 -4.61 3.75
N THR A 127 -19.95 -4.23 4.10
CA THR A 127 -19.48 -3.96 5.46
C THR A 127 -18.84 -2.56 5.58
N ALA A 128 -19.32 -1.63 4.75
CA ALA A 128 -18.89 -0.24 4.74
C ALA A 128 -19.38 0.51 6.01
N PRO A 129 -18.65 1.54 6.51
CA PRO A 129 -17.36 2.01 6.00
C PRO A 129 -16.21 1.10 6.44
N MET A 130 -15.14 1.05 5.65
CA MET A 130 -14.04 0.14 5.91
C MET A 130 -12.67 0.75 5.60
N MET A 131 -11.62 0.19 6.21
CA MET A 131 -10.24 0.50 5.94
C MET A 131 -9.39 -0.77 5.87
N GLN A 132 -8.24 -0.65 5.23
CA GLN A 132 -7.17 -1.66 5.28
C GLN A 132 -6.00 -1.10 6.09
N ILE A 133 -5.39 -1.90 6.95
CA ILE A 133 -4.13 -1.58 7.61
C ILE A 133 -3.13 -2.65 7.21
N ASN A 134 -2.13 -2.26 6.43
CA ASN A 134 -1.22 -3.18 5.75
C ASN A 134 -2.01 -4.22 4.93
N ASP A 135 -2.03 -5.50 5.33
CA ASP A 135 -2.76 -6.57 4.65
C ASP A 135 -4.09 -6.96 5.34
N GLY A 136 -4.42 -6.32 6.47
CA GLY A 136 -5.62 -6.62 7.26
C GLY A 136 -6.80 -5.70 6.91
N TYR A 137 -7.98 -6.28 6.70
CA TYR A 137 -9.24 -5.55 6.53
C TYR A 137 -9.91 -5.29 7.87
N TYR A 138 -10.44 -4.08 8.02
CA TYR A 138 -11.20 -3.62 9.17
C TYR A 138 -12.49 -2.98 8.66
N GLU A 139 -13.61 -3.58 9.02
CA GLU A 139 -14.93 -3.34 8.44
C GLU A 139 -15.92 -2.83 9.50
N ASP A 140 -17.10 -2.34 9.07
CA ASP A 140 -18.14 -1.80 9.94
C ASP A 140 -17.57 -0.76 10.92
N LEU A 141 -16.82 0.21 10.38
CA LEU A 141 -16.05 1.15 11.18
C LEU A 141 -16.95 2.14 11.93
N THR A 142 -16.67 2.30 13.22
CA THR A 142 -17.13 3.38 14.08
C THR A 142 -15.92 4.00 14.78
N GLU A 143 -16.07 5.20 15.34
CA GLU A 143 -14.99 5.84 16.11
C GLU A 143 -14.50 4.93 17.22
N GLN A 144 -15.42 4.31 17.97
CA GLN A 144 -15.07 3.39 19.06
C GLN A 144 -14.25 2.19 18.53
N ARG A 145 -14.67 1.58 17.42
CA ARG A 145 -13.95 0.45 16.83
C ARG A 145 -12.56 0.85 16.34
N ILE A 146 -12.43 2.04 15.76
CA ILE A 146 -11.13 2.58 15.35
C ILE A 146 -10.21 2.77 16.55
N GLU A 147 -10.71 3.29 17.68
CA GLU A 147 -9.91 3.44 18.89
C GLU A 147 -9.42 2.09 19.43
N GLU A 148 -10.26 1.06 19.43
CA GLU A 148 -9.91 -0.29 19.84
C GLU A 148 -8.81 -0.87 18.92
N ILE A 149 -8.97 -0.72 17.61
CA ILE A 149 -7.99 -1.14 16.61
C ILE A 149 -6.65 -0.45 16.87
N LEU A 150 -6.64 0.89 16.95
CA LEU A 150 -5.41 1.66 17.16
C LEU A 150 -4.71 1.31 18.48
N LYS A 151 -5.44 1.02 19.56
CA LYS A 151 -4.87 0.55 20.84
C LYS A 151 -4.21 -0.82 20.73
N GLY A 152 -4.71 -1.68 19.85
CA GLY A 152 -4.16 -3.02 19.59
C GLY A 152 -2.88 -3.01 18.75
N LEU A 153 -2.60 -1.93 18.03
CA LEU A 153 -1.41 -1.78 17.19
C LEU A 153 -0.23 -1.31 18.06
N LYS A 154 0.76 -2.18 18.25
CA LYS A 154 1.95 -1.95 19.09
C LYS A 154 3.12 -1.38 18.30
#